data_0201cd089062aad86585e06f37a7e343
#
_entry.id   0201cd089062aad86585e06f37a7e343
#
_cell.length_a   1.000
_cell.length_b   1.000
_cell.length_c   1.000
_cell.angle_alpha   90.00
_cell.angle_beta   90.00
_cell.angle_gamma   90.00
#
_symmetry.space_group_name_H-M   'P 1'
#
loop_
_entity.id
_entity.type
_entity.pdbx_description
1 polymer ?
#
loop_
_entity_poly.entity_id
_entity_poly.type
_entity_poly.pdbx_seq_one_letter_code
_entity_poly.pdbx_strand_id
1 'polypeptide(L)'
;MNTAKKITALREFIAKPDINLLYEKLEQIDLIKYNYSEYMTTGPINCDEELRRVPNADSDVVAAIMTMLLREDHFSNGALEERHRKGQVIPVLERLVELLEQER
;
A
#
# COMPACT_ATOMS: atom_id res chain seq x y z
N MET A 1 14.85 7.81 4.37
CA MET A 1 15.35 6.71 3.49
C MET A 1 15.24 7.14 2.04
N ASN A 2 16.20 6.79 1.19
CA ASN A 2 16.15 7.19 -0.21
C ASN A 2 15.26 6.28 -1.05
N THR A 3 14.85 6.77 -2.21
CA THR A 3 13.94 6.06 -3.11
C THR A 3 14.46 4.70 -3.55
N ALA A 4 15.75 4.59 -3.85
CA ALA A 4 16.34 3.32 -4.28
C ALA A 4 16.21 2.22 -3.22
N LYS A 5 16.39 2.56 -1.96
CA LYS A 5 16.24 1.61 -0.85
C LYS A 5 14.79 1.18 -0.67
N LYS A 6 13.84 2.11 -0.85
CA LYS A 6 12.41 1.80 -0.80
C LYS A 6 12.04 0.80 -1.88
N ILE A 7 12.52 1.03 -3.10
CA ILE A 7 12.27 0.15 -4.23
C ILE A 7 12.82 -1.25 -3.97
N THR A 8 14.06 -1.34 -3.50
CA THR A 8 14.69 -2.63 -3.20
C THR A 8 13.89 -3.40 -2.15
N ALA A 9 13.50 -2.74 -1.06
CA ALA A 9 12.73 -3.37 0.01
C ALA A 9 11.37 -3.85 -0.48
N LEU A 10 10.68 -3.06 -1.31
CA LEU A 10 9.38 -3.44 -1.87
C LEU A 10 9.52 -4.65 -2.80
N ARG A 11 10.55 -4.66 -3.66
CA ARG A 11 10.78 -5.78 -4.57
C ARG A 11 11.09 -7.07 -3.82
N GLU A 12 11.87 -7.00 -2.76
CA GLU A 12 12.17 -8.15 -1.92
C GLU A 12 10.90 -8.69 -1.26
N PHE A 13 10.06 -7.81 -0.76
CA PHE A 13 8.79 -8.21 -0.16
C PHE A 13 7.88 -8.86 -1.20
N ILE A 14 7.76 -8.26 -2.38
CA ILE A 14 6.89 -8.79 -3.46
C ILE A 14 7.35 -10.18 -3.89
N ALA A 15 8.67 -10.41 -3.96
CA ALA A 15 9.23 -11.69 -4.36
C ALA A 15 8.91 -12.80 -3.36
N LYS A 16 8.81 -12.45 -2.07
CA LYS A 16 8.52 -13.41 -1.01
C LYS A 16 7.65 -12.74 0.06
N PRO A 17 6.37 -12.55 -0.25
CA PRO A 17 5.49 -11.79 0.64
C PRO A 17 5.15 -12.53 1.94
N ASP A 18 5.22 -11.79 3.03
CA ASP A 18 4.71 -12.23 4.32
C ASP A 18 3.78 -11.12 4.81
N ILE A 19 2.50 -11.32 4.61
CA ILE A 19 1.48 -10.30 4.87
C ILE A 19 1.49 -9.83 6.32
N ASN A 20 1.82 -10.70 7.25
CA ASN A 20 1.88 -10.34 8.67
C ASN A 20 2.97 -9.33 8.99
N LEU A 21 3.96 -9.18 8.11
CA LEU A 21 5.06 -8.26 8.29
C LEU A 21 4.92 -6.99 7.42
N LEU A 22 3.85 -6.87 6.65
CA LEU A 22 3.72 -5.76 5.70
C LEU A 22 3.72 -4.39 6.37
N TYR A 23 2.96 -4.22 7.45
CA TYR A 23 2.92 -2.95 8.17
C TYR A 23 4.32 -2.53 8.63
N GLU A 24 5.01 -3.45 9.30
CA GLU A 24 6.35 -3.21 9.82
C GLU A 24 7.34 -2.85 8.71
N LYS A 25 7.28 -3.56 7.58
CA LYS A 25 8.13 -3.27 6.43
C LYS A 25 7.89 -1.87 5.87
N LEU A 26 6.63 -1.50 5.68
CA LEU A 26 6.30 -0.18 5.14
C LEU A 26 6.67 0.93 6.11
N GLU A 27 6.52 0.70 7.41
CA GLU A 27 6.93 1.65 8.42
C GLU A 27 8.46 1.87 8.39
N GLN A 28 9.22 0.79 8.26
CA GLN A 28 10.69 0.85 8.21
C GLN A 28 11.22 1.65 7.03
N ILE A 29 10.47 1.71 5.94
CA ILE A 29 10.89 2.40 4.72
C ILE A 29 10.14 3.71 4.47
N ASP A 30 9.48 4.23 5.51
CA ASP A 30 8.76 5.51 5.46
C ASP A 30 7.67 5.59 4.38
N LEU A 31 6.92 4.51 4.20
CA LEU A 31 5.80 4.48 3.25
C LEU A 31 4.43 4.42 3.90
N ILE A 32 4.36 4.49 5.22
CA ILE A 32 3.08 4.62 5.91
C ILE A 32 2.62 6.07 5.88
N LYS A 33 1.41 6.31 5.40
CA LYS A 33 0.78 7.63 5.42
C LYS A 33 -0.18 7.71 6.60
N TYR A 34 0.30 8.27 7.72
CA TYR A 34 -0.52 8.37 8.93
C TYR A 34 -1.74 9.25 8.72
N ASN A 35 -1.66 10.17 7.76
CA ASN A 35 -2.78 11.04 7.37
C ASN A 35 -3.52 10.52 6.13
N TYR A 36 -3.56 9.20 5.95
CA TYR A 36 -4.12 8.59 4.74
C TYR A 36 -5.56 9.03 4.43
N SER A 37 -6.36 9.31 5.46
CA SER A 37 -7.76 9.70 5.26
C SER A 37 -7.90 10.99 4.46
N GLU A 38 -6.90 11.86 4.50
CA GLU A 38 -6.91 13.12 3.73
C GLU A 38 -6.77 12.88 2.22
N TYR A 39 -6.31 11.70 1.83
CA TYR A 39 -6.15 11.32 0.42
C TYR A 39 -7.37 10.57 -0.12
N MET A 40 -8.31 10.21 0.74
CA MET A 40 -9.46 9.42 0.32
C MET A 40 -10.54 10.29 -0.31
N THR A 41 -11.31 9.71 -1.23
CA THR A 41 -12.36 10.40 -1.98
C THR A 41 -13.76 10.00 -1.54
N THR A 42 -13.88 8.94 -0.76
CA THR A 42 -15.16 8.44 -0.26
C THR A 42 -15.29 8.73 1.24
N GLY A 43 -16.50 9.07 1.67
CA GLY A 43 -16.78 9.30 3.08
C GLY A 43 -18.20 8.82 3.40
N PRO A 44 -18.35 7.75 4.18
CA PRO A 44 -17.28 6.95 4.79
C PRO A 44 -16.42 6.24 3.77
N ILE A 45 -15.18 5.91 4.16
CA ILE A 45 -14.20 5.32 3.25
C ILE A 45 -14.68 3.98 2.70
N ASN A 46 -14.69 3.88 1.37
CA ASN A 46 -15.00 2.64 0.66
C ASN A 46 -13.72 2.09 0.05
N CYS A 47 -13.15 1.08 0.69
CA CYS A 47 -11.85 0.53 0.28
C CYS A 47 -11.84 0.03 -1.17
N ASP A 48 -12.92 -0.61 -1.62
CA ASP A 48 -12.98 -1.14 -2.99
C ASP A 48 -12.96 0.00 -4.02
N GLU A 49 -13.66 1.09 -3.75
CA GLU A 49 -13.64 2.26 -4.64
C GLU A 49 -12.29 2.95 -4.64
N GLU A 50 -11.67 3.09 -3.47
CA GLU A 50 -10.34 3.70 -3.40
C GLU A 50 -9.30 2.87 -4.15
N LEU A 51 -9.39 1.54 -4.08
CA LEU A 51 -8.48 0.65 -4.80
C LEU A 51 -8.53 0.86 -6.33
N ARG A 52 -9.69 1.25 -6.86
CA ARG A 52 -9.84 1.50 -8.31
C ARG A 52 -9.02 2.68 -8.79
N ARG A 53 -8.59 3.55 -7.88
CA ARG A 53 -7.80 4.75 -8.22
C ARG A 53 -6.33 4.43 -8.49
N VAL A 54 -5.85 3.27 -8.03
CA VAL A 54 -4.42 2.92 -8.07
C VAL A 54 -3.77 3.11 -9.44
N PRO A 55 -4.38 2.67 -10.56
CA PRO A 55 -3.73 2.83 -11.88
C PRO A 55 -3.51 4.28 -12.31
N ASN A 56 -4.26 5.23 -11.75
CA ASN A 56 -4.20 6.63 -12.14
C ASN A 56 -3.68 7.56 -11.03
N ALA A 57 -3.20 6.98 -9.92
CA ALA A 57 -2.78 7.73 -8.75
C ALA A 57 -1.26 7.93 -8.73
N ASP A 58 -0.80 8.99 -8.05
CA ASP A 58 0.62 9.19 -7.81
C ASP A 58 1.10 8.35 -6.61
N SER A 59 2.41 8.37 -6.33
CA SER A 59 2.99 7.54 -5.28
C SER A 59 2.45 7.86 -3.88
N ASP A 60 2.17 9.13 -3.60
CA ASP A 60 1.61 9.52 -2.30
C ASP A 60 0.20 8.93 -2.11
N VAL A 61 -0.62 9.00 -3.15
CA VAL A 61 -1.97 8.44 -3.10
C VAL A 61 -1.94 6.92 -3.00
N VAL A 62 -1.06 6.26 -3.76
CA VAL A 62 -0.95 4.79 -3.68
C VAL A 62 -0.48 4.35 -2.30
N ALA A 63 0.50 5.06 -1.72
CA ALA A 63 0.95 4.77 -0.34
C ALA A 63 -0.18 4.98 0.67
N ALA A 64 -1.01 6.02 0.47
CA ALA A 64 -2.17 6.27 1.32
C ALA A 64 -3.21 5.16 1.20
N ILE A 65 -3.47 4.68 -0.02
CA ILE A 65 -4.39 3.56 -0.26
C ILE A 65 -3.86 2.28 0.41
N MET A 66 -2.56 2.03 0.30
CA MET A 66 -1.97 0.89 0.98
C MET A 66 -2.14 0.99 2.50
N THR A 67 -1.90 2.18 3.06
CA THR A 67 -2.11 2.44 4.48
C THR A 67 -3.58 2.21 4.87
N MET A 68 -4.51 2.65 4.02
CA MET A 68 -5.95 2.40 4.22
C MET A 68 -6.24 0.90 4.40
N LEU A 69 -5.64 0.05 3.55
CA LEU A 69 -5.83 -1.40 3.65
C LEU A 69 -5.27 -1.96 4.96
N LEU A 70 -4.14 -1.43 5.41
CA LEU A 70 -3.57 -1.84 6.71
C LEU A 70 -4.47 -1.42 7.86
N ARG A 71 -5.09 -0.25 7.78
CA ARG A 71 -6.02 0.23 8.81
C ARG A 71 -7.34 -0.55 8.77
N GLU A 72 -7.80 -0.94 7.59
CA GLU A 72 -8.97 -1.81 7.47
C GLU A 72 -8.76 -3.10 8.26
N ASP A 73 -7.56 -3.70 8.13
CA ASP A 73 -7.21 -4.92 8.86
C ASP A 73 -7.23 -4.72 10.37
N HIS A 74 -6.84 -3.53 10.83
CA HIS A 74 -6.85 -3.19 12.25
C HIS A 74 -8.26 -3.26 12.84
N PHE A 75 -9.27 -2.82 12.09
CA PHE A 75 -10.66 -2.80 12.54
C PHE A 75 -11.44 -4.06 12.14
N SER A 76 -10.95 -4.79 11.15
CA SER A 76 -11.59 -6.00 10.65
C SER A 76 -10.51 -7.08 10.49
N ASN A 77 -10.26 -7.78 11.57
CA ASN A 77 -9.16 -8.76 11.66
C ASN A 77 -9.22 -9.79 10.53
N GLY A 78 -8.11 -9.91 9.79
CA GLY A 78 -8.01 -10.82 8.65
C GLY A 78 -8.35 -10.19 7.30
N ALA A 79 -8.75 -8.91 7.27
CA ALA A 79 -9.12 -8.24 6.02
C ALA A 79 -7.94 -8.15 5.04
N LEU A 80 -6.74 -7.84 5.54
CA LEU A 80 -5.55 -7.72 4.69
C LEU A 80 -5.18 -9.06 4.03
N GLU A 81 -5.22 -10.13 4.79
CA GLU A 81 -4.93 -11.47 4.27
C GLU A 81 -5.96 -11.88 3.21
N GLU A 82 -7.23 -11.57 3.44
CA GLU A 82 -8.30 -11.85 2.48
C GLU A 82 -8.07 -11.08 1.18
N ARG A 83 -7.72 -9.79 1.28
CA ARG A 83 -7.42 -8.99 0.10
C ARG A 83 -6.19 -9.51 -0.64
N HIS A 84 -5.19 -9.98 0.10
CA HIS A 84 -4.01 -10.58 -0.50
C HIS A 84 -4.37 -11.84 -1.30
N ARG A 85 -5.22 -12.70 -0.73
CA ARG A 85 -5.68 -13.91 -1.42
C ARG A 85 -6.46 -13.60 -2.70
N LYS A 86 -7.18 -12.48 -2.70
CA LYS A 86 -7.94 -12.01 -3.87
C LYS A 86 -7.07 -11.29 -4.91
N GLY A 87 -5.76 -11.18 -4.65
CA GLY A 87 -4.85 -10.48 -5.57
C GLY A 87 -5.00 -8.97 -5.54
N GLN A 88 -5.38 -8.41 -4.40
CA GLN A 88 -5.63 -6.97 -4.27
C GLN A 88 -4.50 -6.22 -3.55
N VAL A 89 -3.52 -6.90 -3.00
CA VAL A 89 -2.42 -6.26 -2.26
C VAL A 89 -1.15 -6.13 -3.10
N ILE A 90 -0.67 -7.21 -3.68
CA ILE A 90 0.58 -7.21 -4.44
C ILE A 90 0.54 -6.21 -5.61
N PRO A 91 -0.55 -6.13 -6.41
CA PRO A 91 -0.60 -5.14 -7.49
C PRO A 91 -0.47 -3.69 -7.01
N VAL A 92 -0.95 -3.37 -5.81
CA VAL A 92 -0.78 -2.04 -5.23
C VAL A 92 0.70 -1.77 -4.95
N LEU A 93 1.39 -2.74 -4.37
CA LEU A 93 2.82 -2.64 -4.11
C LEU A 93 3.64 -2.55 -5.40
N GLU A 94 3.26 -3.31 -6.42
CA GLU A 94 3.91 -3.25 -7.72
C GLU A 94 3.74 -1.88 -8.38
N ARG A 95 2.54 -1.31 -8.28
CA ARG A 95 2.29 0.03 -8.79
C ARG A 95 3.12 1.07 -8.04
N LEU A 96 3.27 0.91 -6.73
CA LEU A 96 4.09 1.81 -5.94
C LEU A 96 5.56 1.75 -6.38
N VAL A 97 6.09 0.55 -6.62
CA VAL A 97 7.45 0.37 -7.16
C VAL A 97 7.60 1.11 -8.49
N GLU A 98 6.65 0.91 -9.40
CA GLU A 98 6.63 1.54 -10.71
C GLU A 98 6.70 3.06 -10.61
N LEU A 99 5.88 3.65 -9.73
CA LEU A 99 5.84 5.08 -9.52
C LEU A 99 7.13 5.61 -8.87
N LEU A 100 7.68 4.88 -7.91
CA LEU A 100 8.95 5.26 -7.28
C LEU A 100 10.11 5.17 -8.29
N GLU A 101 10.07 4.23 -9.21
CA GLU A 101 11.06 4.15 -10.30
C GLU A 101 11.01 5.40 -11.17
N GLN A 102 9.82 5.92 -11.44
CA GLN A 102 9.66 7.14 -12.23
C GLN A 102 10.15 8.39 -11.49
N GLU A 103 10.16 8.38 -10.18
CA GLU A 103 10.61 9.50 -9.34
C GLU A 103 12.13 9.48 -9.08
N ARG A 104 12.78 8.46 -9.49
CA ARG A 104 14.19 8.21 -9.19
C ARG A 104 15.15 9.11 -9.96
#